data_e4082ece57b2b765e8a2cd9d5959b7a7
#
_entry.id   e4082ece57b2b765e8a2cd9d5959b7a7
#
_cell.length_a   1.000
_cell.length_b   1.000
_cell.length_c   1.000
_cell.angle_alpha   90.00
_cell.angle_beta   90.00
_cell.angle_gamma   90.00
#
_symmetry.space_group_name_H-M   'P 1'
#
loop_
_entity.id
_entity.type
_entity.pdbx_description
1 polymer ?
#
loop_
_entity_poly.entity_id
_entity_poly.type
_entity_poly.pdbx_seq_one_letter_code
_entity_poly.pdbx_strand_id
1 'polypeptide(L)'
;MADHITFFRMKAQPGKRQAVIDHFAQDEEFTRESKGFVRAIVVTSSDDPDEVMAGVRFDSTENYNANSNDPQTGAWYQGLRALLASDPDWFNGTLARELSR
;
A
#
# COMPACT_ATOMS: atom_id res chain seq x y z
N MET A 1 -18.16 10.38 -7.55
CA MET A 1 -17.09 10.75 -6.62
C MET A 1 -15.76 10.27 -7.18
N ALA A 2 -14.69 11.01 -6.87
CA ALA A 2 -13.37 10.63 -7.34
C ALA A 2 -12.82 9.48 -6.50
N ASP A 3 -12.05 8.61 -7.16
CA ASP A 3 -11.36 7.54 -6.47
C ASP A 3 -10.28 8.11 -5.57
N HIS A 4 -10.02 7.40 -4.48
CA HIS A 4 -8.95 7.71 -3.55
C HIS A 4 -7.72 6.88 -3.91
N ILE A 5 -6.54 7.50 -3.94
CA ILE A 5 -5.30 6.79 -4.15
C ILE A 5 -4.31 7.18 -3.05
N THR A 6 -3.72 6.18 -2.42
CA THR A 6 -2.64 6.39 -1.46
C THR A 6 -1.37 5.75 -2.01
N PHE A 7 -0.31 6.53 -2.04
CA PHE A 7 1.04 6.00 -2.30
C PHE A 7 1.84 6.02 -1.01
N PHE A 8 2.70 5.04 -0.84
CA PHE A 8 3.64 5.09 0.28
C PHE A 8 4.98 4.51 -0.15
N ARG A 9 6.01 5.30 0.09
CA ARG A 9 7.40 4.95 -0.19
C ARG A 9 8.01 4.36 1.06
N MET A 10 8.68 3.22 0.92
CA MET A 10 9.22 2.47 2.04
C MET A 10 10.69 2.19 1.82
N LYS A 11 11.45 2.20 2.92
CA LYS A 11 12.83 1.74 2.95
C LYS A 11 12.88 0.48 3.79
N ALA A 12 13.14 -0.65 3.16
CA ALA A 12 13.30 -1.92 3.88
C ALA A 12 14.61 -1.91 4.66
N GLN A 13 14.66 -2.67 5.75
CA GLN A 13 15.94 -2.96 6.38
C GLN A 13 16.87 -3.62 5.36
N PRO A 14 18.20 -3.42 5.48
CA PRO A 14 19.12 -3.97 4.49
C PRO A 14 18.88 -5.46 4.22
N GLY A 15 18.70 -5.78 2.93
CA GLY A 15 18.45 -7.14 2.48
C GLY A 15 17.03 -7.67 2.71
N LYS A 16 16.10 -6.83 3.18
CA LYS A 16 14.73 -7.27 3.51
C LYS A 16 13.69 -6.88 2.47
N ARG A 17 14.10 -6.34 1.31
CA ARG A 17 13.14 -5.90 0.31
C ARG A 17 12.20 -7.03 -0.15
N GLN A 18 12.75 -8.23 -0.37
CA GLN A 18 11.90 -9.35 -0.78
C GLN A 18 10.91 -9.73 0.32
N ALA A 19 11.32 -9.65 1.59
CA ALA A 19 10.39 -9.92 2.70
C ALA A 19 9.26 -8.89 2.73
N VAL A 20 9.53 -7.63 2.39
CA VAL A 20 8.49 -6.59 2.27
C VAL A 20 7.51 -6.96 1.17
N ILE A 21 8.02 -7.33 0.00
CA ILE A 21 7.19 -7.74 -1.13
C ILE A 21 6.31 -8.93 -0.75
N ASP A 22 6.91 -9.94 -0.11
CA ASP A 22 6.18 -11.14 0.31
C ASP A 22 5.10 -10.81 1.34
N HIS A 23 5.35 -9.81 2.20
CA HIS A 23 4.36 -9.39 3.18
C HIS A 23 3.10 -8.82 2.52
N PHE A 24 3.24 -8.17 1.36
CA PHE A 24 2.08 -7.69 0.61
C PHE A 24 1.21 -8.81 0.06
N ALA A 25 1.75 -10.01 -0.09
CA ALA A 25 0.96 -11.17 -0.50
C ALA A 25 0.07 -11.71 0.62
N GLN A 26 0.36 -11.35 1.87
CA GLN A 26 -0.47 -11.74 3.00
C GLN A 26 -1.75 -10.90 3.01
N ASP A 27 -2.85 -11.50 3.39
CA ASP A 27 -4.15 -10.84 3.48
C ASP A 27 -4.68 -10.28 2.15
N GLU A 28 -4.19 -10.79 1.00
CA GLU A 28 -4.68 -10.33 -0.30
C GLU A 28 -6.18 -10.55 -0.47
N GLU A 29 -6.71 -11.68 0.01
CA GLU A 29 -8.13 -11.94 -0.07
C GLU A 29 -8.93 -10.92 0.74
N PHE A 30 -8.47 -10.63 1.95
CA PHE A 30 -9.12 -9.61 2.78
C PHE A 30 -9.15 -8.27 2.07
N THR A 31 -8.02 -7.87 1.50
CA THR A 31 -7.93 -6.59 0.79
C THR A 31 -8.82 -6.59 -0.45
N ARG A 32 -8.77 -7.66 -1.23
CA ARG A 32 -9.54 -7.78 -2.47
C ARG A 32 -11.05 -7.70 -2.19
N GLU A 33 -11.49 -8.24 -1.06
CA GLU A 33 -12.91 -8.24 -0.68
C GLU A 33 -13.34 -6.98 0.08
N SER A 34 -12.41 -6.07 0.37
CA SER A 34 -12.73 -4.83 1.06
C SER A 34 -13.64 -3.96 0.19
N LYS A 35 -14.64 -3.35 0.82
CA LYS A 35 -15.60 -2.51 0.12
C LYS A 35 -14.88 -1.38 -0.61
N GLY A 36 -15.14 -1.26 -1.91
CA GLY A 36 -14.61 -0.18 -2.72
C GLY A 36 -13.18 -0.37 -3.20
N PHE A 37 -12.53 -1.48 -2.86
CA PHE A 37 -11.17 -1.74 -3.34
C PHE A 37 -11.16 -1.86 -4.87
N VAL A 38 -10.21 -1.18 -5.51
CA VAL A 38 -10.05 -1.20 -6.96
C VAL A 38 -8.76 -1.90 -7.37
N ARG A 39 -7.62 -1.46 -6.81
CA ARG A 39 -6.32 -1.97 -7.26
C ARG A 39 -5.24 -1.65 -6.24
N ALA A 40 -4.23 -2.50 -6.19
CA ALA A 40 -2.99 -2.21 -5.47
C ALA A 40 -1.81 -2.64 -6.34
N ILE A 41 -0.74 -1.88 -6.25
CA ILE A 41 0.51 -2.20 -6.95
C ILE A 41 1.67 -2.04 -5.99
N VAL A 42 2.72 -2.82 -6.24
CA VAL A 42 3.98 -2.73 -5.49
C VAL A 42 5.09 -2.61 -6.52
N VAL A 43 5.94 -1.59 -6.35
CA VAL A 43 7.00 -1.26 -7.30
C VAL A 43 8.32 -1.24 -6.55
N THR A 44 9.34 -1.86 -7.12
CA THR A 44 10.69 -1.83 -6.53
C THR A 44 11.52 -0.78 -7.23
N SER A 45 12.36 -0.06 -6.45
CA SER A 45 13.26 0.93 -7.03
C SER A 45 14.31 0.26 -7.90
N SER A 46 14.60 0.89 -9.05
CA SER A 46 15.71 0.46 -9.91
C SER A 46 17.06 0.94 -9.38
N ASP A 47 17.06 1.96 -8.52
CA ASP A 47 18.28 2.64 -8.08
C ASP A 47 18.69 2.27 -6.66
N ASP A 48 17.75 1.86 -5.82
CA ASP A 48 17.99 1.53 -4.41
C ASP A 48 17.48 0.11 -4.14
N PRO A 49 18.37 -0.82 -3.77
CA PRO A 49 17.96 -2.23 -3.58
C PRO A 49 17.03 -2.46 -2.39
N ASP A 50 16.88 -1.47 -1.51
CA ASP A 50 16.03 -1.58 -0.33
C ASP A 50 14.76 -0.74 -0.41
N GLU A 51 14.55 0.00 -1.49
CA GLU A 51 13.40 0.89 -1.61
C GLU A 51 12.24 0.24 -2.36
N VAL A 52 11.04 0.44 -1.84
CA VAL A 52 9.79 -0.08 -2.40
C VAL A 52 8.74 1.01 -2.34
N MET A 53 7.91 1.11 -3.37
CA MET A 53 6.75 1.99 -3.36
C MET A 53 5.50 1.16 -3.58
N ALA A 54 4.46 1.43 -2.82
CA ALA A 54 3.15 0.81 -3.03
C ALA A 54 2.11 1.86 -3.33
N GLY A 55 1.12 1.48 -4.13
CA GLY A 55 -0.04 2.31 -4.40
C GLY A 55 -1.30 1.49 -4.20
N VAL A 56 -2.31 2.09 -3.56
CA VAL A 56 -3.60 1.45 -3.37
C VAL A 56 -4.71 2.40 -3.78
N ARG A 57 -5.70 1.87 -4.49
CA ARG A 57 -6.82 2.64 -5.02
C ARG A 57 -8.12 2.08 -4.49
N PHE A 58 -8.96 2.97 -3.95
CA PHE A 58 -10.34 2.68 -3.54
C PHE A 58 -11.28 3.61 -4.31
N ASP A 59 -12.53 3.21 -4.43
CA ASP A 59 -13.53 4.01 -5.15
C ASP A 59 -13.96 5.28 -4.40
N SER A 60 -13.58 5.42 -3.12
CA SER A 60 -13.85 6.60 -2.32
C SER A 60 -12.89 6.69 -1.16
N THR A 61 -12.70 7.91 -0.64
CA THR A 61 -11.91 8.14 0.57
C THR A 61 -12.57 7.48 1.78
N GLU A 62 -13.91 7.46 1.83
CA GLU A 62 -14.64 6.83 2.92
C GLU A 62 -14.31 5.33 3.00
N ASN A 63 -14.34 4.63 1.86
CA ASN A 63 -14.03 3.21 1.84
C ASN A 63 -12.56 2.92 2.14
N TYR A 64 -11.65 3.80 1.65
CA TYR A 64 -10.25 3.69 2.01
C TYR A 64 -10.06 3.80 3.52
N ASN A 65 -10.69 4.81 4.14
CA ASN A 65 -10.57 5.02 5.59
C ASN A 65 -11.13 3.84 6.37
N ALA A 66 -12.26 3.29 5.94
CA ALA A 66 -12.83 2.12 6.59
C ALA A 66 -11.87 0.92 6.57
N ASN A 67 -11.19 0.71 5.43
CA ASN A 67 -10.18 -0.35 5.34
C ASN A 67 -8.98 -0.05 6.24
N SER A 68 -8.49 1.20 6.23
CA SER A 68 -7.33 1.59 7.04
C SER A 68 -7.59 1.45 8.53
N ASN A 69 -8.82 1.65 8.96
CA ASN A 69 -9.21 1.59 10.36
C ASN A 69 -9.59 0.18 10.80
N ASP A 70 -9.63 -0.78 9.89
CA ASP A 70 -9.93 -2.17 10.24
C ASP A 70 -8.78 -2.76 11.05
N PRO A 71 -9.07 -3.43 12.19
CA PRO A 71 -8.02 -4.03 13.02
C PRO A 71 -7.12 -5.02 12.27
N GLN A 72 -7.65 -5.73 11.28
CA GLN A 72 -6.86 -6.66 10.48
C GLN A 72 -5.82 -5.91 9.64
N THR A 73 -6.19 -4.77 9.07
CA THR A 73 -5.25 -3.91 8.33
C THR A 73 -4.17 -3.39 9.26
N GLY A 74 -4.54 -2.97 10.47
CA GLY A 74 -3.59 -2.51 11.48
C GLY A 74 -2.56 -3.59 11.85
N ALA A 75 -3.02 -4.82 12.05
CA ALA A 75 -2.13 -5.94 12.37
C ALA A 75 -1.17 -6.22 11.20
N TRP A 76 -1.70 -6.19 9.97
CA TRP A 76 -0.89 -6.36 8.77
C TRP A 76 0.19 -5.27 8.68
N TYR A 77 -0.19 -4.02 8.94
CA TYR A 77 0.75 -2.90 8.89
C TYR A 77 1.86 -3.03 9.92
N GLN A 78 1.55 -3.51 11.12
CA GLN A 78 2.58 -3.72 12.14
C GLN A 78 3.62 -4.72 11.68
N GLY A 79 3.20 -5.80 11.02
CA GLY A 79 4.12 -6.76 10.43
C GLY A 79 4.99 -6.15 9.34
N LEU A 80 4.40 -5.32 8.50
CA LEU A 80 5.14 -4.58 7.47
C LEU A 80 6.18 -3.65 8.11
N ARG A 81 5.74 -2.85 9.09
CA ARG A 81 6.60 -1.86 9.73
C ARG A 81 7.84 -2.49 10.37
N ALA A 82 7.70 -3.70 10.89
CA ALA A 82 8.84 -4.42 11.49
C ALA A 82 9.94 -4.75 10.46
N LEU A 83 9.61 -4.77 9.17
CA LEU A 83 10.58 -5.04 8.10
C LEU A 83 11.23 -3.77 7.56
N LEU A 84 10.77 -2.60 7.98
CA LEU A 84 11.23 -1.32 7.45
C LEU A 84 12.27 -0.67 8.35
N ALA A 85 13.19 0.07 7.73
CA ALA A 85 14.23 0.82 8.45
C ALA A 85 13.67 2.10 9.08
N SER A 86 12.56 2.61 8.55
CA SER A 86 11.95 3.87 9.00
C SER A 86 10.48 3.87 8.64
N ASP A 87 9.74 4.86 9.13
CA ASP A 87 8.33 5.02 8.77
C ASP A 87 8.19 5.29 7.27
N PRO A 88 7.14 4.75 6.64
CA PRO A 88 6.87 5.08 5.24
C PRO A 88 6.57 6.56 5.05
N ASP A 89 6.86 7.05 3.85
CA ASP A 89 6.40 8.37 3.39
C ASP A 89 5.05 8.19 2.71
N TRP A 90 4.01 8.77 3.28
CA TRP A 90 2.64 8.62 2.82
C TRP A 90 2.22 9.79 1.92
N PHE A 91 1.50 9.47 0.85
CA PHE A 91 0.84 10.46 0.01
C PHE A 91 -0.60 10.02 -0.19
N ASN A 92 -1.54 10.80 0.33
CA ASN A 92 -2.97 10.54 0.18
C ASN A 92 -3.56 11.55 -0.79
N GLY A 93 -4.33 11.07 -1.76
CA GLY A 93 -4.92 11.95 -2.74
C GLY A 93 -6.17 11.38 -3.36
N THR A 94 -6.79 12.20 -4.21
CA THR A 94 -7.93 11.78 -5.02
C THR A 94 -7.51 11.80 -6.48
N LEU A 95 -8.03 10.86 -7.24
CA LEU A 95 -7.71 10.75 -8.66
C LEU A 95 -8.20 12.00 -9.38
N ALA A 96 -7.29 12.74 -10.00
CA ALA A 96 -7.61 13.94 -10.73
C ALA A 96 -7.76 13.68 -12.23
N ARG A 97 -6.95 12.78 -12.77
CA ARG A 97 -6.96 12.50 -14.21
C ARG A 97 -6.33 11.15 -14.49
N GLU A 98 -6.92 10.41 -15.37
CA GLU A 98 -6.42 9.08 -15.76
C GLU A 98 -6.47 8.95 -17.27
N LEU A 99 -5.44 8.37 -17.84
CA LEU A 99 -5.41 7.94 -19.23
C LEU A 99 -5.15 6.44 -19.23
N SER A 100 -5.99 5.69 -19.90
CA SER A 100 -5.80 4.26 -20.04
C SER A 100 -5.85 3.88 -21.51
N ARG A 101 -5.31 2.71 -21.80
CA ARG A 101 -5.34 2.17 -23.15
C ARG A 101 -6.73 1.68 -23.51
#